data_3aa5a52d77f3f9b0e5f081df828b1eb7
#
_entry.id   3aa5a52d77f3f9b0e5f081df828b1eb7
#
_cell.length_a   1.000
_cell.length_b   1.000
_cell.length_c   1.000
_cell.angle_alpha   90.00
_cell.angle_beta   90.00
_cell.angle_gamma   90.00
#
_symmetry.space_group_name_H-M   'P 1'
#
loop_
_entity.id
_entity.type
_entity.pdbx_description
1 polymer ?
#
loop_
_entity_poly.entity_id
_entity_poly.type
_entity_poly.pdbx_seq_one_letter_code
_entity_poly.pdbx_strand_id
1 'polypeptide(L)'
;MKSDYINRDVMGHILFALNPVNRLVCKVALETGLRIGDILEFKTFDIVFKKSFTIREQKTGKSRKITLREPLRKELQDISGTYYVFEHRTDPHKHRARQTVYTDIKRVCKLFKVKENISPHSIRKLYAVDMYKKTGDMSKVQKALLHDNELTTMLYALSDILHSKKR
;
A
#
# COMPACT_ATOMS: atom_id res chain seq x y z
N MET A 1 1.18 16.04 9.82
CA MET A 1 0.15 15.42 10.70
C MET A 1 0.27 13.91 10.60
N LYS A 2 0.43 13.22 11.73
CA LYS A 2 0.67 11.75 11.77
C LYS A 2 -0.61 11.01 11.36
N SER A 3 -0.50 10.04 10.45
CA SER A 3 -1.64 9.20 10.05
C SER A 3 -1.96 8.18 11.12
N ASP A 4 -3.25 7.81 11.24
CA ASP A 4 -3.70 6.82 12.21
C ASP A 4 -3.66 5.40 11.64
N TYR A 5 -3.66 4.41 12.54
CA TYR A 5 -3.92 3.02 12.21
C TYR A 5 -5.44 2.79 12.20
N ILE A 6 -5.90 1.94 11.29
CA ILE A 6 -7.28 1.44 11.29
C ILE A 6 -7.28 -0.08 11.11
N ASN A 7 -8.36 -0.71 11.50
CA ASN A 7 -8.53 -2.14 11.30
C ASN A 7 -8.87 -2.49 9.83
N ARG A 8 -8.85 -3.78 9.52
CA ARG A 8 -9.06 -4.30 8.17
C ARG A 8 -10.49 -4.06 7.66
N ASP A 9 -11.50 -4.09 8.54
CA ASP A 9 -12.90 -3.94 8.15
C ASP A 9 -13.19 -2.51 7.68
N VAL A 10 -12.75 -1.51 8.46
CA VAL A 10 -12.85 -0.09 8.08
C VAL A 10 -12.08 0.18 6.78
N MET A 11 -10.87 -0.40 6.65
CA MET A 11 -10.11 -0.28 5.40
C MET A 11 -10.86 -0.90 4.22
N GLY A 12 -11.53 -2.04 4.42
CA GLY A 12 -12.36 -2.69 3.40
C GLY A 12 -13.48 -1.78 2.88
N HIS A 13 -14.21 -1.13 3.78
CA HIS A 13 -15.24 -0.16 3.41
C HIS A 13 -14.68 1.04 2.63
N ILE A 14 -13.54 1.58 3.09
CA ILE A 14 -12.87 2.67 2.37
C ILE A 14 -12.48 2.24 0.96
N LEU A 15 -11.83 1.08 0.82
CA LEU A 15 -11.41 0.55 -0.48
C LEU A 15 -12.58 0.38 -1.44
N PHE A 16 -13.72 -0.12 -0.95
CA PHE A 16 -14.92 -0.31 -1.78
C PHE A 16 -15.41 0.98 -2.42
N ALA A 17 -15.34 2.10 -1.72
CA ALA A 17 -15.84 3.41 -2.17
C ALA A 17 -14.79 4.26 -2.93
N LEU A 18 -13.53 3.81 -3.02
CA LEU A 18 -12.51 4.48 -3.83
C LEU A 18 -12.78 4.35 -5.33
N ASN A 19 -12.28 5.31 -6.10
CA ASN A 19 -12.15 5.15 -7.55
C ASN A 19 -11.46 3.80 -7.86
N PRO A 20 -11.93 3.03 -8.87
CA PRO A 20 -11.39 1.69 -9.17
C PRO A 20 -9.86 1.64 -9.31
N VAL A 21 -9.27 2.61 -10.01
CA VAL A 21 -7.80 2.67 -10.20
C VAL A 21 -7.09 2.94 -8.86
N ASN A 22 -7.58 3.90 -8.06
CA ASN A 22 -6.99 4.19 -6.75
C ASN A 22 -7.17 3.02 -5.77
N ARG A 23 -8.27 2.28 -5.87
CA ARG A 23 -8.50 1.04 -5.12
C ARG A 23 -7.41 0.01 -5.41
N LEU A 24 -7.05 -0.18 -6.69
CA LEU A 24 -5.98 -1.11 -7.08
C LEU A 24 -4.62 -0.68 -6.54
N VAL A 25 -4.29 0.61 -6.59
CA VAL A 25 -3.07 1.13 -5.94
C VAL A 25 -3.04 0.76 -4.46
N CYS A 26 -4.16 0.92 -3.75
CA CYS A 26 -4.27 0.58 -2.33
C CYS A 26 -4.23 -0.94 -2.09
N LYS A 27 -4.82 -1.77 -2.97
CA LYS A 27 -4.70 -3.24 -2.90
C LYS A 27 -3.24 -3.68 -3.02
N VAL A 28 -2.48 -3.11 -3.97
CA VAL A 28 -1.04 -3.38 -4.10
C VAL A 28 -0.30 -2.98 -2.83
N ALA A 29 -0.59 -1.82 -2.25
CA ALA A 29 0.03 -1.39 -0.99
C ALA A 29 -0.26 -2.34 0.17
N LEU A 30 -1.49 -2.87 0.27
CA LEU A 30 -1.88 -3.87 1.27
C LEU A 30 -1.22 -5.23 1.06
N GLU A 31 -0.90 -5.61 -0.18
CA GLU A 31 -0.25 -6.88 -0.47
C GLU A 31 1.26 -6.83 -0.31
N THR A 32 1.88 -5.69 -0.64
CA THR A 32 3.34 -5.56 -0.73
C THR A 32 3.96 -4.72 0.38
N GLY A 33 3.19 -3.87 1.03
CA GLY A 33 3.69 -2.88 1.97
C GLY A 33 4.49 -1.74 1.31
N LEU A 34 4.46 -1.59 -0.01
CA LEU A 34 5.16 -0.52 -0.71
C LEU A 34 4.56 0.86 -0.44
N ARG A 35 5.34 1.90 -0.64
CA ARG A 35 4.84 3.27 -0.66
C ARG A 35 4.05 3.54 -1.94
N ILE A 36 3.00 4.35 -1.83
CA ILE A 36 2.15 4.68 -2.99
C ILE A 36 2.98 5.26 -4.15
N GLY A 37 3.99 6.08 -3.87
CA GLY A 37 4.87 6.61 -4.91
C GLY A 37 5.56 5.51 -5.71
N ASP A 38 6.11 4.52 -5.03
CA ASP A 38 6.81 3.40 -5.67
C ASP A 38 5.86 2.51 -6.48
N ILE A 39 4.61 2.34 -6.02
CA ILE A 39 3.58 1.57 -6.73
C ILE A 39 3.16 2.27 -8.02
N LEU A 40 2.99 3.60 -7.98
CA LEU A 40 2.58 4.36 -9.15
C LEU A 40 3.60 4.31 -10.29
N GLU A 41 4.86 4.01 -10.00
CA GLU A 41 5.92 3.83 -11.00
C GLU A 41 5.95 2.44 -11.66
N PHE A 42 5.06 1.52 -11.29
CA PHE A 42 5.01 0.20 -11.90
C PHE A 42 4.87 0.30 -13.42
N LYS A 43 5.78 -0.37 -14.14
CA LYS A 43 5.78 -0.41 -15.58
C LYS A 43 4.82 -1.48 -16.08
N THR A 44 4.05 -1.16 -17.11
CA THR A 44 3.15 -2.11 -17.79
C THR A 44 3.90 -3.35 -18.22
N PHE A 45 5.08 -3.20 -18.84
CA PHE A 45 5.93 -4.31 -19.25
C PHE A 45 6.21 -5.31 -18.12
N ASP A 46 6.49 -4.83 -16.90
CA ASP A 46 6.80 -5.69 -15.77
C ASP A 46 5.58 -6.50 -15.30
N ILE A 47 4.40 -5.89 -15.30
CA ILE A 47 3.16 -6.56 -14.87
C ILE A 47 2.64 -7.54 -15.92
N VAL A 48 2.75 -7.21 -17.20
CA VAL A 48 2.24 -8.05 -18.28
C VAL A 48 3.14 -9.27 -18.53
N PHE A 49 4.45 -9.06 -18.62
CA PHE A 49 5.37 -10.09 -19.12
C PHE A 49 6.18 -10.80 -18.03
N LYS A 50 6.17 -10.34 -16.78
CA LYS A 50 6.98 -10.94 -15.70
C LYS A 50 6.12 -11.43 -14.55
N LYS A 51 6.43 -12.62 -14.03
CA LYS A 51 5.82 -13.13 -12.78
C LYS A 51 6.34 -12.38 -11.53
N SER A 52 7.58 -11.89 -11.59
CA SER A 52 8.20 -11.07 -10.57
C SER A 52 9.12 -10.03 -11.21
N PHE A 53 9.25 -8.88 -10.60
CA PHE A 53 10.07 -7.77 -11.08
C PHE A 53 10.74 -7.06 -9.92
N THR A 54 11.76 -6.27 -10.20
CA THR A 54 12.50 -5.51 -9.19
C THR A 54 12.20 -4.03 -9.34
N ILE A 55 11.87 -3.39 -8.22
CA ILE A 55 11.73 -1.94 -8.14
C ILE A 55 12.85 -1.35 -7.31
N ARG A 56 13.18 -0.08 -7.54
CA ARG A 56 14.05 0.71 -6.68
C ARG A 56 13.19 1.74 -5.94
N GLU A 57 13.10 1.59 -4.61
CA GLU A 57 12.30 2.52 -3.80
C GLU A 57 12.90 3.93 -3.83
N GLN A 58 12.08 4.93 -4.13
CA GLN A 58 12.50 6.33 -4.25
C GLN A 58 13.13 6.89 -2.95
N LYS A 59 12.52 6.61 -1.81
CA LYS A 59 12.96 7.17 -0.52
C LYS A 59 14.25 6.53 0.01
N THR A 60 14.45 5.24 -0.23
CA THR A 60 15.57 4.48 0.36
C THR A 60 16.67 4.14 -0.64
N GLY A 61 16.40 4.26 -1.94
CA GLY A 61 17.28 3.82 -3.01
C GLY A 61 17.50 2.29 -3.06
N LYS A 62 16.88 1.53 -2.16
CA LYS A 62 17.06 0.07 -2.07
C LYS A 62 16.22 -0.65 -3.12
N SER A 63 16.79 -1.70 -3.69
CA SER A 63 16.08 -2.57 -4.64
C SER A 63 15.27 -3.62 -3.90
N ARG A 64 14.07 -3.92 -4.41
CA ARG A 64 13.15 -4.90 -3.86
C ARG A 64 12.50 -5.72 -4.96
N LYS A 65 12.57 -7.05 -4.84
CA LYS A 65 11.84 -7.97 -5.69
C LYS A 65 10.37 -8.01 -5.27
N ILE A 66 9.47 -7.83 -6.23
CA ILE A 66 8.02 -7.86 -6.06
C ILE A 66 7.45 -9.06 -6.80
N THR A 67 6.57 -9.79 -6.12
CA THR A 67 5.73 -10.83 -6.70
C THR A 67 4.32 -10.56 -6.20
N LEU A 68 3.39 -10.42 -7.12
CA LEU A 68 1.97 -10.19 -6.82
C LEU A 68 1.20 -11.50 -6.98
N ARG A 69 0.14 -11.67 -6.19
CA ARG A 69 -0.79 -12.77 -6.37
C ARG A 69 -1.49 -12.64 -7.71
N GLU A 70 -1.73 -13.78 -8.35
CA GLU A 70 -2.27 -13.83 -9.71
C GLU A 70 -3.58 -13.06 -9.90
N PRO A 71 -4.57 -13.11 -8.98
CA PRO A 71 -5.80 -12.32 -9.14
C PRO A 71 -5.53 -10.81 -9.20
N LEU A 72 -4.67 -10.29 -8.30
CA LEU A 72 -4.34 -8.87 -8.30
C LEU A 72 -3.52 -8.49 -9.54
N ARG A 73 -2.61 -9.36 -9.98
CA ARG A 73 -1.83 -9.14 -11.21
C ARG A 73 -2.73 -9.01 -12.44
N LYS A 74 -3.76 -9.86 -12.56
CA LYS A 74 -4.76 -9.77 -13.65
C LYS A 74 -5.53 -8.46 -13.60
N GLU A 75 -6.05 -8.08 -12.43
CA GLU A 75 -6.73 -6.78 -12.28
C GLU A 75 -5.84 -5.61 -12.72
N LEU A 76 -4.52 -5.68 -12.45
CA LEU A 76 -3.56 -4.65 -12.88
C LEU A 76 -3.30 -4.69 -14.39
N GLN A 77 -3.22 -5.88 -14.99
CA GLN A 77 -3.08 -6.03 -16.45
C GLN A 77 -4.25 -5.38 -17.18
N ASP A 78 -5.47 -5.59 -16.70
CA ASP A 78 -6.70 -5.07 -17.32
C ASP A 78 -6.76 -3.55 -17.36
N ILE A 79 -6.10 -2.85 -16.41
CA ILE A 79 -6.08 -1.39 -16.34
C ILE A 79 -4.78 -0.75 -16.81
N SER A 80 -3.80 -1.57 -17.20
CA SER A 80 -2.46 -1.08 -17.55
C SER A 80 -2.50 -0.15 -18.75
N GLY A 81 -1.87 1.02 -18.60
CA GLY A 81 -1.65 1.94 -19.70
C GLY A 81 -0.50 1.50 -20.62
N THR A 82 -0.06 2.38 -21.48
CA THR A 82 1.02 2.11 -22.45
C THR A 82 2.37 1.89 -21.76
N TYR A 83 2.77 2.79 -20.87
CA TYR A 83 4.07 2.74 -20.20
C TYR A 83 3.98 2.39 -18.73
N TYR A 84 2.92 2.88 -18.05
CA TYR A 84 2.70 2.70 -16.63
C TYR A 84 1.39 1.95 -16.39
N VAL A 85 1.38 1.08 -15.40
CA VAL A 85 0.15 0.42 -14.93
C VAL A 85 -0.87 1.48 -14.50
N PHE A 86 -0.42 2.46 -13.75
CA PHE A 86 -1.24 3.58 -13.26
C PHE A 86 -0.92 4.85 -14.05
N GLU A 87 -1.31 4.84 -15.32
CA GLU A 87 -1.01 5.91 -16.25
C GLU A 87 -1.71 7.22 -15.87
N HIS A 88 -1.09 8.35 -16.20
CA HIS A 88 -1.71 9.66 -16.08
C HIS A 88 -2.81 9.82 -17.14
N ARG A 89 -3.90 10.52 -16.78
CA ARG A 89 -5.10 10.61 -17.62
C ARG A 89 -4.87 11.22 -19.00
N THR A 90 -3.94 12.14 -19.13
CA THR A 90 -3.71 12.94 -20.35
C THR A 90 -2.30 12.82 -20.92
N ASP A 91 -1.41 12.09 -20.26
CA ASP A 91 -0.02 11.95 -20.70
C ASP A 91 0.47 10.51 -20.42
N PRO A 92 0.59 9.64 -21.44
CA PRO A 92 0.98 8.25 -21.26
C PRO A 92 2.44 8.10 -20.80
N HIS A 93 3.27 9.13 -20.94
CA HIS A 93 4.65 9.12 -20.46
C HIS A 93 4.79 9.45 -18.97
N LYS A 94 3.67 9.73 -18.30
CA LYS A 94 3.63 9.99 -16.86
C LYS A 94 2.74 8.98 -16.14
N HIS A 95 3.10 8.68 -14.93
CA HIS A 95 2.23 7.92 -14.03
C HIS A 95 1.23 8.84 -13.32
N ARG A 96 0.18 8.25 -12.77
CA ARG A 96 -0.83 8.92 -11.94
C ARG A 96 -0.17 9.64 -10.75
N ALA A 97 -0.67 10.82 -10.41
CA ALA A 97 -0.13 11.60 -9.29
C ALA A 97 -0.51 10.96 -7.93
N ARG A 98 0.45 10.91 -7.01
CA ARG A 98 0.23 10.45 -5.63
C ARG A 98 -0.90 11.22 -4.93
N GLN A 99 -1.00 12.51 -5.22
CA GLN A 99 -2.03 13.38 -4.66
C GLN A 99 -3.45 12.91 -5.03
N THR A 100 -3.65 12.34 -6.21
CA THR A 100 -4.95 11.82 -6.64
C THR A 100 -5.45 10.69 -5.73
N VAL A 101 -4.55 9.78 -5.34
CA VAL A 101 -4.87 8.69 -4.41
C VAL A 101 -5.17 9.24 -3.01
N TYR A 102 -4.34 10.17 -2.52
CA TYR A 102 -4.53 10.82 -1.23
C TYR A 102 -5.88 11.53 -1.13
N THR A 103 -6.20 12.36 -2.13
CA THR A 103 -7.44 13.14 -2.16
C THR A 103 -8.67 12.24 -2.19
N ASP A 104 -8.62 11.13 -2.94
CA ASP A 104 -9.71 10.17 -3.02
C ASP A 104 -9.94 9.46 -1.68
N ILE A 105 -8.87 9.04 -0.99
CA ILE A 105 -8.97 8.49 0.37
C ILE A 105 -9.65 9.50 1.31
N LYS A 106 -9.24 10.78 1.27
CA LYS A 106 -9.84 11.83 2.10
C LYS A 106 -11.31 12.07 1.77
N ARG A 107 -11.68 12.04 0.49
CA ARG A 107 -13.07 12.12 0.04
C ARG A 107 -13.93 11.00 0.65
N VAL A 108 -13.45 9.77 0.58
CA VAL A 108 -14.16 8.60 1.12
C VAL A 108 -14.25 8.66 2.64
N CYS A 109 -13.17 9.02 3.34
CA CYS A 109 -13.17 9.18 4.79
C CYS A 109 -14.20 10.24 5.23
N LYS A 110 -14.30 11.35 4.50
CA LYS A 110 -15.31 12.40 4.77
C LYS A 110 -16.73 11.85 4.55
N LEU A 111 -16.95 11.11 3.45
CA LEU A 111 -18.25 10.50 3.12
C LEU A 111 -18.74 9.56 4.24
N PHE A 112 -17.84 8.71 4.76
CA PHE A 112 -18.17 7.75 5.82
C PHE A 112 -18.01 8.31 7.23
N LYS A 113 -17.74 9.61 7.37
CA LYS A 113 -17.51 10.28 8.67
C LYS A 113 -16.46 9.55 9.53
N VAL A 114 -15.42 9.03 8.90
CA VAL A 114 -14.29 8.38 9.60
C VAL A 114 -13.55 9.42 10.42
N LYS A 115 -13.42 9.19 11.73
CA LYS A 115 -12.79 10.13 12.68
C LYS A 115 -11.27 10.11 12.57
N GLU A 116 -10.70 8.97 12.26
CA GLU A 116 -9.26 8.76 12.15
C GLU A 116 -8.68 9.49 10.94
N ASN A 117 -7.45 9.96 11.10
CA ASN A 117 -6.71 10.61 10.02
C ASN A 117 -6.10 9.58 9.06
N ILE A 118 -6.92 9.05 8.16
CA ILE A 118 -6.51 8.02 7.19
C ILE A 118 -5.79 8.64 6.00
N SER A 119 -4.71 7.97 5.62
CA SER A 119 -3.86 8.34 4.48
C SER A 119 -3.22 7.08 3.87
N PRO A 120 -2.47 7.18 2.76
CA PRO A 120 -1.68 6.07 2.24
C PRO A 120 -0.74 5.41 3.27
N HIS A 121 -0.24 6.15 4.25
CA HIS A 121 0.56 5.58 5.34
C HIS A 121 -0.25 4.67 6.28
N SER A 122 -1.55 4.90 6.44
CA SER A 122 -2.43 4.01 7.22
C SER A 122 -2.53 2.62 6.60
N ILE A 123 -2.53 2.54 5.26
CA ILE A 123 -2.53 1.26 4.52
C ILE A 123 -1.24 0.48 4.83
N ARG A 124 -0.12 1.16 4.83
CA ARG A 124 1.18 0.57 5.12
C ARG A 124 1.31 0.14 6.59
N LYS A 125 0.69 0.89 7.52
CA LYS A 125 0.56 0.50 8.93
C LYS A 125 -0.25 -0.79 9.07
N LEU A 126 -1.36 -0.90 8.36
CA LEU A 126 -2.19 -2.11 8.37
C LEU A 126 -1.41 -3.32 7.83
N TYR A 127 -0.69 -3.19 6.71
CA TYR A 127 0.20 -4.24 6.20
C TYR A 127 1.21 -4.69 7.25
N ALA A 128 1.86 -3.76 7.94
CA ALA A 128 2.85 -4.05 8.96
C ALA A 128 2.25 -4.85 10.14
N VAL A 129 1.08 -4.44 10.62
CA VAL A 129 0.36 -5.12 11.71
C VAL A 129 -0.09 -6.52 11.27
N ASP A 130 -0.64 -6.66 10.07
CA ASP A 130 -1.07 -7.95 9.54
C ASP A 130 0.11 -8.92 9.38
N MET A 131 1.24 -8.44 8.90
CA MET A 131 2.44 -9.24 8.77
C MET A 131 2.98 -9.67 10.14
N TYR A 132 3.01 -8.77 11.10
CA TYR A 132 3.41 -9.09 12.47
C TYR A 132 2.48 -10.13 13.11
N LYS A 133 1.17 -9.95 12.98
CA LYS A 133 0.17 -10.92 13.48
C LYS A 133 0.36 -12.33 12.89
N LYS A 134 0.77 -12.42 11.61
CA LYS A 134 0.99 -13.70 10.93
C LYS A 134 2.31 -14.35 11.30
N THR A 135 3.35 -13.58 11.52
CA THR A 135 4.71 -14.12 11.67
C THR A 135 5.21 -14.14 13.11
N GLY A 136 4.68 -13.25 13.98
CA GLY A 136 5.22 -13.00 15.32
C GLY A 136 6.63 -12.39 15.31
N ASP A 137 7.19 -12.07 14.15
CA ASP A 137 8.60 -11.73 13.95
C ASP A 137 8.76 -10.29 13.48
N MET A 138 9.22 -9.44 14.39
CA MET A 138 9.47 -8.03 14.12
C MET A 138 10.58 -7.82 13.07
N SER A 139 11.59 -8.68 13.06
CA SER A 139 12.70 -8.57 12.09
C SER A 139 12.24 -8.79 10.67
N LYS A 140 11.29 -9.72 10.45
CA LYS A 140 10.68 -9.93 9.13
C LYS A 140 9.90 -8.70 8.68
N VAL A 141 9.14 -8.09 9.58
CA VAL A 141 8.39 -6.87 9.28
C VAL A 141 9.33 -5.71 8.94
N GLN A 142 10.39 -5.51 9.73
CA GLN A 142 11.39 -4.49 9.46
C GLN A 142 12.05 -4.66 8.10
N LYS A 143 12.46 -5.89 7.75
CA LYS A 143 13.03 -6.22 6.44
C LYS A 143 12.03 -5.94 5.31
N ALA A 144 10.78 -6.35 5.47
CA ALA A 144 9.72 -6.14 4.48
C ALA A 144 9.39 -4.65 4.27
N LEU A 145 9.58 -3.82 5.28
CA LEU A 145 9.38 -2.38 5.23
C LEU A 145 10.66 -1.59 4.95
N LEU A 146 11.77 -2.29 4.67
CA LEU A 146 13.11 -1.71 4.45
C LEU A 146 13.56 -0.78 5.58
N HIS A 147 13.35 -1.22 6.84
CA HIS A 147 13.74 -0.49 8.05
C HIS A 147 13.09 0.91 8.16
N ASP A 148 11.80 1.00 7.90
CA ASP A 148 11.03 2.21 8.15
C ASP A 148 10.88 2.41 9.66
N ASN A 149 11.66 3.32 10.22
CA ASN A 149 11.74 3.55 11.67
C ASN A 149 10.41 3.99 12.27
N GLU A 150 9.61 4.78 11.54
CA GLU A 150 8.30 5.24 12.03
C GLU A 150 7.34 4.05 12.22
N LEU A 151 7.29 3.15 11.23
CA LEU A 151 6.45 1.96 11.30
C LEU A 151 6.97 0.96 12.34
N THR A 152 8.26 0.82 12.47
CA THR A 152 8.90 0.00 13.49
C THR A 152 8.53 0.48 14.90
N THR A 153 8.66 1.77 15.17
CA THR A 153 8.27 2.37 16.47
C THR A 153 6.79 2.15 16.77
N MET A 154 5.92 2.33 15.77
CA MET A 154 4.49 2.04 15.93
C MET A 154 4.23 0.57 16.29
N LEU A 155 4.93 -0.36 15.65
CA LEU A 155 4.74 -1.79 15.89
C LEU A 155 5.18 -2.21 17.29
N TYR A 156 6.27 -1.66 17.80
CA TYR A 156 6.67 -1.89 19.20
C TYR A 156 5.58 -1.45 20.17
N ALA A 157 5.01 -0.24 19.96
CA ALA A 157 3.92 0.25 20.78
C ALA A 157 2.64 -0.60 20.68
N LEU A 158 2.38 -1.24 19.53
CA LEU A 158 1.23 -2.13 19.33
C LEU A 158 1.51 -3.56 19.80
N SER A 159 2.76 -4.02 19.82
CA SER A 159 3.10 -5.39 20.24
C SER A 159 2.68 -5.65 21.69
N ASP A 160 2.88 -4.68 22.57
CA ASP A 160 2.49 -4.77 23.98
C ASP A 160 0.97 -4.92 24.13
N ILE A 161 0.19 -4.19 23.31
CA ILE A 161 -1.27 -4.28 23.27
C ILE A 161 -1.74 -5.61 22.70
N LEU A 162 -1.05 -6.15 21.70
CA LEU A 162 -1.39 -7.42 21.07
C LEU A 162 -1.06 -8.63 21.97
N HIS A 163 -0.01 -8.52 22.80
CA HIS A 163 0.35 -9.56 23.76
C HIS A 163 -0.51 -9.50 25.04
N SER A 164 -0.93 -8.32 25.48
CA SER A 164 -1.78 -8.18 26.67
C SER A 164 -3.19 -8.75 26.49
N LYS A 165 -3.68 -8.90 25.25
CA LYS A 165 -4.98 -9.53 24.93
C LYS A 165 -4.94 -11.07 24.81
N LYS A 166 -3.78 -11.69 25.02
CA LYS A 166 -3.63 -13.17 25.01
C LYS A 166 -3.55 -13.78 26.42
N ARG A 167 -3.77 -13.00 27.47
CA ARG A 167 -3.91 -13.50 28.87
C ARG A 167 -5.35 -13.51 29.30
#